data_d02efad1a343d046103f1989094481f4
#
_entry.id   d02efad1a343d046103f1989094481f4
#
_cell.length_a   1.000
_cell.length_b   1.000
_cell.length_c   1.000
_cell.angle_alpha   90.00
_cell.angle_beta   90.00
_cell.angle_gamma   90.00
#
_symmetry.space_group_name_H-M   'P 1'
#
loop_
_entity.id
_entity.type
_entity.pdbx_description
1 polymer ?
#
loop_
_entity_poly.entity_id
_entity_poly.type
_entity_poly.pdbx_seq_one_letter_code
_entity_poly.pdbx_strand_id
1 'polypeptide(L)'
;MARPTTESLSMERSTTDGAPALEVSGLYAAYGQEPVLEDISLSLPQGQWTAIVGPNGGGKSSLLSVVVGSLSPLRGELKILGRPPLAQRRAGNIAYMAQQERMEWDFPISVRDTVMTGRFGMMRHDPLWRRLLPRRWANPVHRQAVEEALDDVDMTDMASRPIGQLSGGQKKRVMLARALAQRAGILLLDEPLAGIDPPSEALIMATLQRQRRAGRTIIMVTHDLPGARQHADQVLLINRTVVGMGAPETMLSDSMLARLAVGATRTPAGETSVAA
;
A
#
# COMPACT_ATOMS: atom_id res chain seq x y z
N MET A 1 -14.97 -40.59 -29.16
CA MET A 1 -15.47 -39.53 -28.28
C MET A 1 -14.32 -39.03 -27.43
N ALA A 2 -13.68 -37.96 -27.85
CA ALA A 2 -12.53 -37.38 -27.16
C ALA A 2 -13.02 -36.41 -26.08
N ARG A 3 -12.45 -36.48 -24.85
CA ARG A 3 -12.67 -35.51 -23.76
C ARG A 3 -11.92 -34.24 -24.07
N PRO A 4 -12.50 -33.07 -23.84
CA PRO A 4 -11.76 -31.82 -24.00
C PRO A 4 -10.76 -31.68 -22.82
N THR A 5 -9.54 -31.40 -23.19
CA THR A 5 -8.39 -31.04 -22.34
C THR A 5 -8.71 -29.74 -21.59
N THR A 6 -8.45 -29.77 -20.30
CA THR A 6 -8.53 -28.60 -19.41
C THR A 6 -7.40 -27.64 -19.77
N GLU A 7 -7.66 -26.64 -20.60
CA GLU A 7 -6.75 -25.50 -20.77
C GLU A 7 -6.69 -24.72 -19.46
N SER A 8 -5.54 -24.77 -18.84
CA SER A 8 -5.13 -23.93 -17.75
C SER A 8 -5.17 -22.46 -18.21
N LEU A 9 -6.13 -21.69 -17.73
CA LEU A 9 -6.10 -20.23 -17.78
C LEU A 9 -4.93 -19.74 -16.91
N SER A 10 -3.72 -19.86 -17.46
CA SER A 10 -2.59 -19.05 -17.02
C SER A 10 -2.91 -17.62 -17.38
N MET A 11 -3.33 -16.86 -16.35
CA MET A 11 -3.45 -15.40 -16.43
C MET A 11 -2.05 -14.86 -16.75
N GLU A 12 -1.80 -14.58 -18.04
CA GLU A 12 -0.59 -13.90 -18.49
C GLU A 12 -0.45 -12.60 -17.71
N ARG A 13 0.42 -12.63 -16.69
CA ARG A 13 0.97 -11.41 -16.14
C ARG A 13 1.77 -10.78 -17.24
N SER A 14 1.20 -9.78 -17.91
CA SER A 14 1.95 -8.88 -18.77
C SER A 14 3.00 -8.20 -17.90
N THR A 15 4.16 -8.84 -17.78
CA THR A 15 5.37 -8.22 -17.26
C THR A 15 5.75 -7.16 -18.28
N THR A 16 5.49 -5.90 -17.96
CA THR A 16 6.12 -4.77 -18.64
C THR A 16 7.58 -4.80 -18.22
N ASP A 17 8.37 -5.59 -18.93
CA ASP A 17 9.80 -5.77 -18.71
C ASP A 17 10.46 -4.38 -18.81
N GLY A 18 10.99 -3.87 -17.68
CA GLY A 18 11.74 -2.62 -17.61
C GLY A 18 11.03 -1.36 -17.07
N ALA A 19 9.70 -1.29 -16.99
CA ALA A 19 9.04 -0.10 -16.43
C ALA A 19 9.14 -0.08 -14.89
N PRO A 20 9.39 1.10 -14.23
CA PRO A 20 9.40 1.20 -12.78
C PRO A 20 8.02 0.86 -12.19
N ALA A 21 8.00 0.40 -10.92
CA ALA A 21 6.75 0.14 -10.20
C ALA A 21 5.94 1.43 -10.04
N LEU A 22 6.63 2.53 -9.74
CA LEU A 22 6.06 3.87 -9.60
C LEU A 22 7.01 4.89 -10.24
N GLU A 23 6.49 5.73 -11.10
CA GLU A 23 7.19 6.87 -11.70
C GLU A 23 6.35 8.13 -11.49
N VAL A 24 6.98 9.16 -10.96
CA VAL A 24 6.34 10.44 -10.64
C VAL A 24 7.22 11.56 -11.18
N SER A 25 6.63 12.53 -11.88
CA SER A 25 7.33 13.65 -12.49
C SER A 25 6.60 14.96 -12.21
N GLY A 26 7.28 15.87 -11.49
CA GLY A 26 6.80 17.22 -11.20
C GLY A 26 5.41 17.24 -10.55
N LEU A 27 5.13 16.33 -9.63
CA LEU A 27 3.81 16.15 -9.02
C LEU A 27 3.56 17.21 -7.94
N TYR A 28 2.40 17.86 -8.03
CA TYR A 28 1.86 18.75 -6.98
C TYR A 28 0.47 18.26 -6.56
N ALA A 29 0.19 18.27 -5.26
CA ALA A 29 -1.12 17.94 -4.72
C ALA A 29 -1.47 18.78 -3.51
N ALA A 30 -2.77 19.04 -3.31
CA ALA A 30 -3.29 19.82 -2.20
C ALA A 30 -4.62 19.26 -1.70
N TYR A 31 -4.94 19.51 -0.44
CA TYR A 31 -6.28 19.39 0.13
C TYR A 31 -6.92 20.80 0.18
N GLY A 32 -7.88 21.03 -0.71
CA GLY A 32 -8.42 22.39 -0.88
C GLY A 32 -7.33 23.35 -1.37
N GLN A 33 -6.98 24.36 -0.59
CA GLN A 33 -5.93 25.34 -0.91
C GLN A 33 -4.59 25.03 -0.23
N GLU A 34 -4.54 24.02 0.65
CA GLU A 34 -3.32 23.70 1.40
C GLU A 34 -2.45 22.72 0.59
N PRO A 35 -1.27 23.13 0.08
CA PRO A 35 -0.37 22.25 -0.65
C PRO A 35 0.26 21.24 0.31
N VAL A 36 0.23 19.96 -0.09
CA VAL A 36 0.77 18.85 0.69
C VAL A 36 1.90 18.11 -0.01
N LEU A 37 2.00 18.25 -1.34
CA LEU A 37 3.10 17.74 -2.16
C LEU A 37 3.49 18.82 -3.16
N GLU A 38 4.80 19.09 -3.27
CA GLU A 38 5.37 20.13 -4.09
C GLU A 38 6.55 19.56 -4.90
N ASP A 39 6.44 19.58 -6.23
CA ASP A 39 7.47 19.15 -7.17
C ASP A 39 8.07 17.75 -6.86
N ILE A 40 7.21 16.78 -6.61
CA ILE A 40 7.66 15.42 -6.38
C ILE A 40 8.06 14.77 -7.69
N SER A 41 9.34 14.36 -7.77
CA SER A 41 9.87 13.57 -8.88
C SER A 41 10.66 12.40 -8.31
N LEU A 42 10.28 11.17 -8.68
CA LEU A 42 10.93 9.92 -8.22
C LEU A 42 10.61 8.74 -9.14
N SER A 43 11.44 7.72 -9.05
CA SER A 43 11.22 6.45 -9.75
C SER A 43 11.53 5.29 -8.80
N LEU A 44 10.56 4.41 -8.55
CA LEU A 44 10.71 3.25 -7.67
C LEU A 44 10.73 1.97 -8.52
N PRO A 45 11.75 1.12 -8.39
CA PRO A 45 11.86 -0.12 -9.17
C PRO A 45 10.86 -1.18 -8.71
N GLN A 46 10.60 -2.15 -9.57
CA GLN A 46 9.79 -3.33 -9.23
C GLN A 46 10.58 -4.31 -8.34
N GLY A 47 9.85 -5.10 -7.53
CA GLY A 47 10.41 -6.18 -6.71
C GLY A 47 11.25 -5.71 -5.53
N GLN A 48 11.28 -4.41 -5.24
CA GLN A 48 12.00 -3.84 -4.10
C GLN A 48 11.06 -3.37 -2.99
N TRP A 49 11.62 -3.27 -1.79
CA TRP A 49 10.97 -2.66 -0.64
C TRP A 49 11.49 -1.23 -0.45
N THR A 50 10.62 -0.26 -0.68
CA THR A 50 10.90 1.16 -0.43
C THR A 50 10.23 1.58 0.88
N ALA A 51 11.02 2.07 1.83
CA ALA A 51 10.49 2.74 3.02
C ALA A 51 10.37 4.25 2.76
N ILE A 52 9.19 4.82 3.04
CA ILE A 52 8.93 6.27 2.99
C ILE A 52 9.02 6.81 4.41
N VAL A 53 9.94 7.73 4.64
CA VAL A 53 10.21 8.34 5.94
C VAL A 53 10.08 9.85 5.84
N GLY A 54 9.55 10.49 6.88
CA GLY A 54 9.39 11.94 6.94
C GLY A 54 8.60 12.37 8.18
N PRO A 55 8.55 13.69 8.47
CA PRO A 55 7.80 14.21 9.60
C PRO A 55 6.30 14.04 9.43
N ASN A 56 5.54 14.21 10.53
CA ASN A 56 4.10 14.30 10.47
C ASN A 56 3.70 15.53 9.64
N GLY A 57 2.72 15.38 8.74
CA GLY A 57 2.36 16.42 7.78
C GLY A 57 3.34 16.58 6.59
N GLY A 58 4.41 15.78 6.51
CA GLY A 58 5.39 15.83 5.41
C GLY A 58 4.92 15.24 4.07
N GLY A 59 3.63 14.87 3.92
CA GLY A 59 3.06 14.43 2.64
C GLY A 59 3.15 12.93 2.36
N LYS A 60 3.64 12.10 3.29
CA LYS A 60 3.80 10.63 3.10
C LYS A 60 2.51 9.94 2.69
N SER A 61 1.47 10.03 3.53
CA SER A 61 0.14 9.45 3.26
C SER A 61 -0.57 10.13 2.08
N SER A 62 -0.27 11.42 1.85
CA SER A 62 -0.78 12.15 0.68
C SER A 62 -0.20 11.60 -0.62
N LEU A 63 1.09 11.25 -0.65
CA LEU A 63 1.70 10.58 -1.81
C LEU A 63 1.01 9.24 -2.08
N LEU A 64 0.80 8.39 -1.05
CA LEU A 64 0.06 7.14 -1.22
C LEU A 64 -1.38 7.41 -1.69
N SER A 65 -2.04 8.46 -1.19
CA SER A 65 -3.38 8.87 -1.59
C SER A 65 -3.46 9.25 -3.08
N VAL A 66 -2.43 9.93 -3.61
CA VAL A 66 -2.34 10.19 -5.05
C VAL A 66 -2.14 8.90 -5.84
N VAL A 67 -1.25 8.01 -5.38
CA VAL A 67 -0.98 6.71 -6.04
C VAL A 67 -2.24 5.86 -6.10
N VAL A 68 -3.03 5.80 -5.02
CA VAL A 68 -4.31 5.07 -5.03
C VAL A 68 -5.45 5.86 -5.69
N GLY A 69 -5.23 7.15 -6.02
CA GLY A 69 -6.20 8.02 -6.69
C GLY A 69 -7.36 8.48 -5.81
N SER A 70 -7.17 8.52 -4.49
CA SER A 70 -8.08 9.16 -3.54
C SER A 70 -7.83 10.66 -3.42
N LEU A 71 -6.64 11.12 -3.80
CA LEU A 71 -6.27 12.52 -3.97
C LEU A 71 -5.86 12.75 -5.43
N SER A 72 -6.49 13.70 -6.11
CA SER A 72 -6.13 14.06 -7.48
C SER A 72 -4.95 15.03 -7.47
N PRO A 73 -3.92 14.81 -8.30
CA PRO A 73 -2.85 15.79 -8.44
C PRO A 73 -3.34 17.07 -9.09
N LEU A 74 -2.78 18.22 -8.70
CA LEU A 74 -3.02 19.51 -9.33
C LEU A 74 -2.26 19.63 -10.66
N ARG A 75 -1.04 19.10 -10.69
CA ARG A 75 -0.18 19.02 -11.88
C ARG A 75 0.86 17.94 -11.72
N GLY A 76 1.58 17.64 -12.79
CA GLY A 76 2.56 16.56 -12.86
C GLY A 76 1.97 15.27 -13.38
N GLU A 77 2.82 14.28 -13.56
CA GLU A 77 2.45 12.97 -14.10
C GLU A 77 2.80 11.86 -13.10
N LEU A 78 1.94 10.83 -13.01
CA LEU A 78 2.17 9.65 -12.22
C LEU A 78 1.82 8.41 -13.06
N LYS A 79 2.78 7.49 -13.16
CA LYS A 79 2.61 6.20 -13.83
C LYS A 79 2.92 5.06 -12.85
N ILE A 80 2.19 3.98 -12.98
CA ILE A 80 2.38 2.73 -12.24
C ILE A 80 2.54 1.63 -13.25
N LEU A 81 3.69 0.93 -13.23
CA LEU A 81 4.05 -0.05 -14.26
C LEU A 81 3.90 0.53 -15.68
N GLY A 82 4.33 1.77 -15.87
CA GLY A 82 4.26 2.50 -17.15
C GLY A 82 2.86 2.94 -17.59
N ARG A 83 1.81 2.77 -16.77
CA ARG A 83 0.42 3.11 -17.10
C ARG A 83 -0.22 4.07 -16.09
N PRO A 84 -1.30 4.78 -16.46
CA PRO A 84 -2.01 5.65 -15.53
C PRO A 84 -2.55 4.86 -14.31
N PRO A 85 -2.58 5.48 -13.10
CA PRO A 85 -3.00 4.83 -11.85
C PRO A 85 -4.36 4.15 -11.92
N LEU A 86 -5.35 4.80 -12.54
CA LEU A 86 -6.70 4.27 -12.67
C LEU A 86 -6.74 2.93 -13.43
N ALA A 87 -5.91 2.78 -14.47
CA ALA A 87 -5.83 1.54 -15.23
C ALA A 87 -5.26 0.40 -14.37
N GLN A 88 -4.21 0.68 -13.58
CA GLN A 88 -3.57 -0.30 -12.71
C GLN A 88 -4.44 -0.69 -11.51
N ARG A 89 -5.18 0.26 -10.96
CA ARG A 89 -6.19 -0.02 -9.92
C ARG A 89 -7.28 -0.94 -10.43
N ARG A 90 -7.82 -0.64 -11.62
CA ARG A 90 -8.84 -1.49 -12.26
C ARG A 90 -8.32 -2.88 -12.59
N ALA A 91 -7.05 -3.01 -12.93
CA ALA A 91 -6.41 -4.30 -13.16
C ALA A 91 -6.10 -5.08 -11.86
N GLY A 92 -6.23 -4.45 -10.69
CA GLY A 92 -5.95 -5.08 -9.40
C GLY A 92 -4.45 -5.22 -9.09
N ASN A 93 -3.59 -4.45 -9.76
CA ASN A 93 -2.14 -4.51 -9.60
C ASN A 93 -1.62 -3.79 -8.36
N ILE A 94 -2.49 -3.05 -7.64
CA ILE A 94 -2.16 -2.30 -6.44
C ILE A 94 -3.08 -2.74 -5.30
N ALA A 95 -2.49 -3.12 -4.17
CA ALA A 95 -3.19 -3.30 -2.91
C ALA A 95 -2.78 -2.19 -1.94
N TYR A 96 -3.72 -1.67 -1.18
CA TYR A 96 -3.49 -0.58 -0.24
C TYR A 96 -4.02 -0.92 1.15
N MET A 97 -3.17 -0.70 2.15
CA MET A 97 -3.52 -0.73 3.57
C MET A 97 -3.34 0.68 4.13
N ALA A 98 -4.44 1.31 4.50
CA ALA A 98 -4.45 2.67 5.06
C ALA A 98 -4.01 2.67 6.54
N GLN A 99 -3.47 3.80 7.00
CA GLN A 99 -3.10 4.01 8.41
C GLN A 99 -4.29 3.83 9.35
N GLN A 100 -5.42 4.46 9.00
CA GLN A 100 -6.69 4.31 9.70
C GLN A 100 -7.75 3.78 8.74
N GLU A 101 -8.24 2.61 9.03
CA GLU A 101 -9.39 2.07 8.34
C GLU A 101 -10.66 2.70 8.91
N ARG A 102 -11.43 3.37 8.06
CA ARG A 102 -12.78 3.88 8.40
C ARG A 102 -13.77 2.71 8.41
N MET A 103 -13.47 1.69 9.23
CA MET A 103 -14.34 0.55 9.40
C MET A 103 -15.07 0.69 10.73
N GLU A 104 -16.39 0.54 10.71
CA GLU A 104 -17.18 0.38 11.93
C GLU A 104 -16.87 -1.00 12.52
N TRP A 105 -15.98 -1.03 13.51
CA TRP A 105 -15.49 -2.27 14.11
C TRP A 105 -16.59 -3.06 14.80
N ASP A 106 -17.70 -2.40 15.19
CA ASP A 106 -18.86 -3.03 15.80
C ASP A 106 -19.77 -3.72 14.79
N PHE A 107 -19.52 -3.56 13.50
CA PHE A 107 -20.27 -4.26 12.46
C PHE A 107 -20.00 -5.77 12.55
N PRO A 108 -21.06 -6.63 12.57
CA PRO A 108 -20.92 -8.07 12.78
C PRO A 108 -20.41 -8.80 11.53
N ILE A 109 -19.22 -8.43 11.06
CA ILE A 109 -18.53 -9.07 9.94
C ILE A 109 -17.44 -10.01 10.47
N SER A 110 -17.31 -11.21 9.89
CA SER A 110 -16.25 -12.13 10.25
C SER A 110 -14.89 -11.70 9.70
N VAL A 111 -13.81 -12.18 10.31
CA VAL A 111 -12.42 -12.00 9.81
C VAL A 111 -12.30 -12.44 8.35
N ARG A 112 -12.77 -13.66 8.04
CA ARG A 112 -12.76 -14.19 6.67
C ARG A 112 -13.49 -13.27 5.71
N ASP A 113 -14.62 -12.74 6.13
CA ASP A 113 -15.46 -11.88 5.34
C ASP A 113 -14.81 -10.52 5.10
N THR A 114 -14.12 -9.99 6.08
CA THR A 114 -13.33 -8.78 5.95
C THR A 114 -12.20 -8.98 4.92
N VAL A 115 -11.47 -10.08 5.00
CA VAL A 115 -10.41 -10.39 4.02
C VAL A 115 -10.99 -10.59 2.61
N MET A 116 -12.18 -11.20 2.49
CA MET A 116 -12.87 -11.38 1.21
C MET A 116 -13.22 -10.05 0.53
N THR A 117 -13.44 -8.95 1.27
CA THR A 117 -13.67 -7.63 0.67
C THR A 117 -12.51 -7.19 -0.22
N GLY A 118 -11.27 -7.62 0.09
CA GLY A 118 -10.10 -7.39 -0.75
C GLY A 118 -10.23 -7.97 -2.17
N ARG A 119 -11.10 -8.97 -2.36
CA ARG A 119 -11.36 -9.59 -3.67
C ARG A 119 -12.45 -8.93 -4.50
N PHE A 120 -13.23 -8.00 -3.95
CA PHE A 120 -14.41 -7.45 -4.63
C PHE A 120 -14.08 -6.80 -5.98
N GLY A 121 -12.95 -6.10 -6.07
CA GLY A 121 -12.50 -5.52 -7.34
C GLY A 121 -12.32 -6.57 -8.46
N MET A 122 -11.90 -7.78 -8.11
CA MET A 122 -11.67 -8.89 -9.05
C MET A 122 -12.94 -9.68 -9.33
N MET A 123 -13.87 -9.76 -8.37
CA MET A 123 -15.18 -10.43 -8.55
C MET A 123 -16.05 -9.75 -9.62
N ARG A 124 -15.76 -8.49 -9.98
CA ARG A 124 -16.49 -7.81 -11.08
C ARG A 124 -16.35 -8.51 -12.43
N HIS A 125 -15.29 -9.33 -12.59
CA HIS A 125 -15.07 -10.14 -13.79
C HIS A 125 -15.78 -11.49 -13.75
N ASP A 126 -16.35 -11.87 -12.58
CA ASP A 126 -17.17 -13.06 -12.47
C ASP A 126 -18.54 -12.84 -13.14
N PRO A 127 -19.16 -13.89 -13.72
CA PRO A 127 -20.51 -13.82 -14.25
C PRO A 127 -21.51 -13.30 -13.22
N LEU A 128 -22.49 -12.49 -13.65
CA LEU A 128 -23.47 -11.83 -12.76
C LEU A 128 -24.15 -12.81 -11.80
N TRP A 129 -24.52 -14.01 -12.28
CA TRP A 129 -25.17 -15.03 -11.45
C TRP A 129 -24.26 -15.51 -10.29
N ARG A 130 -22.93 -15.58 -10.48
CA ARG A 130 -21.97 -15.91 -9.39
C ARG A 130 -21.84 -14.79 -8.36
N ARG A 131 -21.98 -13.54 -8.77
CA ARG A 131 -21.90 -12.38 -7.87
C ARG A 131 -23.09 -12.27 -6.92
N LEU A 132 -24.24 -12.86 -7.30
CA LEU A 132 -25.46 -12.88 -6.51
C LEU A 132 -25.57 -14.10 -5.59
N LEU A 133 -24.67 -15.07 -5.71
CA LEU A 133 -24.67 -16.26 -4.86
C LEU A 133 -24.15 -15.96 -3.46
N PRO A 134 -24.68 -16.66 -2.43
CA PRO A 134 -24.09 -16.64 -1.09
C PRO A 134 -22.60 -16.97 -1.15
N ARG A 135 -21.83 -16.39 -0.26
CA ARG A 135 -20.37 -16.45 -0.19
C ARG A 135 -19.79 -17.88 -0.21
N ARG A 136 -20.47 -18.85 0.38
CA ARG A 136 -20.12 -20.29 0.32
C ARG A 136 -20.03 -20.84 -1.11
N TRP A 137 -20.66 -20.15 -2.08
CA TRP A 137 -20.66 -20.48 -3.51
C TRP A 137 -19.74 -19.56 -4.32
N ALA A 138 -19.00 -18.66 -3.63
CA ALA A 138 -18.02 -17.81 -4.30
C ALA A 138 -17.01 -18.68 -5.09
N ASN A 139 -16.48 -18.09 -6.17
CA ASN A 139 -15.47 -18.72 -7.00
C ASN A 139 -14.34 -19.30 -6.12
N PRO A 140 -13.99 -20.59 -6.27
CA PRO A 140 -12.91 -21.23 -5.51
C PRO A 140 -11.60 -20.43 -5.49
N VAL A 141 -11.27 -19.74 -6.58
CA VAL A 141 -10.08 -18.87 -6.69
C VAL A 141 -10.09 -17.76 -5.65
N HIS A 142 -11.26 -17.14 -5.38
CA HIS A 142 -11.35 -16.08 -4.38
C HIS A 142 -11.27 -16.64 -2.96
N ARG A 143 -11.90 -17.80 -2.71
CA ARG A 143 -11.81 -18.47 -1.41
C ARG A 143 -10.38 -18.88 -1.09
N GLN A 144 -9.70 -19.51 -2.04
CA GLN A 144 -8.31 -19.91 -1.88
C GLN A 144 -7.40 -18.72 -1.58
N ALA A 145 -7.57 -17.58 -2.30
CA ALA A 145 -6.78 -16.38 -2.04
C ALA A 145 -7.01 -15.80 -0.64
N VAL A 146 -8.21 -15.94 -0.09
CA VAL A 146 -8.53 -15.54 1.29
C VAL A 146 -7.90 -16.47 2.32
N GLU A 147 -8.00 -17.80 2.13
CA GLU A 147 -7.40 -18.77 3.05
C GLU A 147 -5.86 -18.62 3.08
N GLU A 148 -5.21 -18.50 1.92
CA GLU A 148 -3.76 -18.24 1.83
C GLU A 148 -3.38 -16.93 2.53
N ALA A 149 -4.17 -15.86 2.35
CA ALA A 149 -3.88 -14.59 2.99
C ALA A 149 -4.09 -14.63 4.51
N LEU A 150 -5.05 -15.41 5.01
CA LEU A 150 -5.25 -15.64 6.45
C LEU A 150 -4.11 -16.47 7.05
N ASP A 151 -3.64 -17.47 6.34
CA ASP A 151 -2.49 -18.30 6.73
C ASP A 151 -1.21 -17.46 6.77
N ASP A 152 -0.97 -16.63 5.77
CA ASP A 152 0.18 -15.72 5.71
C ASP A 152 0.32 -14.83 6.96
N VAL A 153 -0.79 -14.49 7.61
CA VAL A 153 -0.81 -13.60 8.80
C VAL A 153 -1.20 -14.33 10.10
N ASP A 154 -1.23 -15.67 10.09
CA ASP A 154 -1.59 -16.50 11.25
C ASP A 154 -2.96 -16.12 11.86
N MET A 155 -4.00 -16.07 11.00
CA MET A 155 -5.37 -15.72 11.40
C MET A 155 -6.40 -16.76 10.98
N THR A 156 -5.98 -17.93 10.53
CA THR A 156 -6.84 -19.02 10.04
C THR A 156 -7.82 -19.50 11.12
N ASP A 157 -7.34 -19.71 12.34
CA ASP A 157 -8.16 -20.18 13.47
C ASP A 157 -9.21 -19.15 13.92
N MET A 158 -8.99 -17.89 13.60
CA MET A 158 -9.89 -16.78 13.93
C MET A 158 -10.81 -16.39 12.78
N ALA A 159 -10.77 -17.09 11.65
CA ALA A 159 -11.44 -16.72 10.42
C ALA A 159 -12.97 -16.51 10.57
N SER A 160 -13.63 -17.23 11.48
CA SER A 160 -15.07 -17.12 11.75
C SER A 160 -15.43 -16.09 12.82
N ARG A 161 -14.44 -15.55 13.57
CA ARG A 161 -14.71 -14.57 14.63
C ARG A 161 -15.15 -13.23 14.04
N PRO A 162 -16.05 -12.50 14.73
CA PRO A 162 -16.34 -11.10 14.42
C PRO A 162 -15.09 -10.24 14.58
N ILE A 163 -14.83 -9.34 13.62
CA ILE A 163 -13.62 -8.50 13.65
C ILE A 163 -13.56 -7.55 14.86
N GLY A 164 -14.71 -7.16 15.40
CA GLY A 164 -14.80 -6.30 16.58
C GLY A 164 -14.19 -6.93 17.83
N GLN A 165 -14.15 -8.26 17.93
CA GLN A 165 -13.60 -9.00 19.07
C GLN A 165 -12.08 -9.17 19.04
N LEU A 166 -11.40 -8.65 18.01
CA LEU A 166 -9.96 -8.78 17.85
C LEU A 166 -9.20 -7.68 18.59
N SER A 167 -7.98 -8.00 19.05
CA SER A 167 -7.02 -7.00 19.52
C SER A 167 -6.56 -6.07 18.38
N GLY A 168 -5.92 -4.94 18.71
CA GLY A 168 -5.38 -4.00 17.74
C GLY A 168 -4.40 -4.66 16.77
N GLY A 169 -3.45 -5.46 17.28
CA GLY A 169 -2.49 -6.20 16.45
C GLY A 169 -3.17 -7.22 15.54
N GLN A 170 -4.16 -7.97 16.04
CA GLN A 170 -4.95 -8.89 15.24
C GLN A 170 -5.73 -8.17 14.12
N LYS A 171 -6.34 -7.02 14.43
CA LYS A 171 -7.01 -6.18 13.42
C LYS A 171 -6.05 -5.76 12.31
N LYS A 172 -4.83 -5.31 12.65
CA LYS A 172 -3.80 -4.95 11.66
C LYS A 172 -3.40 -6.14 10.80
N ARG A 173 -3.24 -7.33 11.38
CA ARG A 173 -2.97 -8.57 10.64
C ARG A 173 -4.10 -8.89 9.63
N VAL A 174 -5.35 -8.75 10.04
CA VAL A 174 -6.51 -8.94 9.15
C VAL A 174 -6.52 -7.90 8.02
N MET A 175 -6.16 -6.64 8.28
CA MET A 175 -6.06 -5.63 7.22
C MET A 175 -4.93 -5.94 6.24
N LEU A 176 -3.79 -6.43 6.72
CA LEU A 176 -2.73 -6.93 5.85
C LEU A 176 -3.21 -8.13 5.01
N ALA A 177 -3.88 -9.12 5.62
CA ALA A 177 -4.46 -10.25 4.89
C ALA A 177 -5.42 -9.79 3.79
N ARG A 178 -6.27 -8.78 4.06
CA ARG A 178 -7.16 -8.19 3.08
C ARG A 178 -6.40 -7.61 1.87
N ALA A 179 -5.27 -6.94 2.11
CA ALA A 179 -4.41 -6.45 1.06
C ALA A 179 -3.71 -7.58 0.29
N LEU A 180 -3.20 -8.61 1.00
CA LEU A 180 -2.55 -9.77 0.41
C LEU A 180 -3.50 -10.61 -0.46
N ALA A 181 -4.76 -10.75 -0.02
CA ALA A 181 -5.79 -11.48 -0.76
C ALA A 181 -6.04 -10.92 -2.16
N GLN A 182 -5.72 -9.65 -2.42
CA GLN A 182 -5.80 -9.06 -3.76
C GLN A 182 -4.80 -9.69 -4.72
N ARG A 183 -3.71 -10.30 -4.22
CA ARG A 183 -2.60 -10.85 -5.03
C ARG A 183 -1.99 -9.81 -5.97
N ALA A 184 -2.02 -8.54 -5.57
CA ALA A 184 -1.44 -7.43 -6.32
C ALA A 184 0.09 -7.53 -6.39
N GLY A 185 0.69 -7.03 -7.47
CA GLY A 185 2.14 -6.95 -7.62
C GLY A 185 2.78 -5.86 -6.75
N ILE A 186 2.01 -4.82 -6.40
CA ILE A 186 2.45 -3.68 -5.59
C ILE A 186 1.61 -3.59 -4.31
N LEU A 187 2.28 -3.57 -3.16
CA LEU A 187 1.69 -3.37 -1.84
C LEU A 187 2.04 -1.96 -1.35
N LEU A 188 1.03 -1.14 -1.12
CA LEU A 188 1.14 0.17 -0.50
C LEU A 188 0.66 0.06 0.94
N LEU A 189 1.53 0.39 1.89
CA LEU A 189 1.27 0.22 3.32
C LEU A 189 1.51 1.55 4.04
N ASP A 190 0.48 2.07 4.68
CA ASP A 190 0.55 3.33 5.43
C ASP A 190 0.59 3.03 6.92
N GLU A 191 1.77 3.09 7.53
CA GLU A 191 2.05 2.82 8.94
C GLU A 191 1.45 1.48 9.44
N PRO A 192 1.75 0.34 8.80
CA PRO A 192 1.13 -0.94 9.15
C PRO A 192 1.46 -1.43 10.56
N LEU A 193 2.55 -0.93 11.15
CA LEU A 193 3.07 -1.35 12.45
C LEU A 193 2.67 -0.40 13.59
N ALA A 194 1.98 0.72 13.30
CA ALA A 194 1.65 1.70 14.31
C ALA A 194 0.69 1.15 15.38
N GLY A 195 1.09 1.24 16.66
CA GLY A 195 0.24 0.93 17.81
C GLY A 195 -0.06 -0.55 18.02
N ILE A 196 0.81 -1.45 17.56
CA ILE A 196 0.67 -2.90 17.75
C ILE A 196 1.71 -3.47 18.70
N ASP A 197 1.43 -4.66 19.20
CA ASP A 197 2.30 -5.43 20.09
C ASP A 197 3.50 -6.03 19.32
N PRO A 198 4.66 -6.25 20.00
CA PRO A 198 5.86 -6.77 19.35
C PRO A 198 5.68 -8.13 18.63
N PRO A 199 4.91 -9.10 19.16
CA PRO A 199 4.64 -10.35 18.41
C PRO A 199 3.91 -10.14 17.09
N SER A 200 2.90 -9.26 17.06
CA SER A 200 2.17 -8.92 15.83
C SER A 200 3.06 -8.17 14.84
N GLU A 201 3.93 -7.27 15.32
CA GLU A 201 4.92 -6.57 14.51
C GLU A 201 5.88 -7.54 13.83
N ALA A 202 6.50 -8.45 14.59
CA ALA A 202 7.44 -9.44 14.06
C ALA A 202 6.79 -10.32 12.97
N LEU A 203 5.53 -10.74 13.18
CA LEU A 203 4.80 -11.53 12.21
C LEU A 203 4.48 -10.75 10.93
N ILE A 204 4.03 -9.51 11.04
CA ILE A 204 3.79 -8.63 9.88
C ILE A 204 5.09 -8.45 9.10
N MET A 205 6.20 -8.12 9.76
CA MET A 205 7.51 -7.95 9.12
C MET A 205 7.99 -9.21 8.41
N ALA A 206 7.89 -10.38 9.05
CA ALA A 206 8.22 -11.66 8.43
C ALA A 206 7.35 -11.95 7.19
N THR A 207 6.06 -11.62 7.27
CA THR A 207 5.13 -11.75 6.14
C THR A 207 5.54 -10.83 4.99
N LEU A 208 5.82 -9.56 5.24
CA LEU A 208 6.25 -8.61 4.21
C LEU A 208 7.57 -9.04 3.56
N GLN A 209 8.52 -9.57 4.33
CA GLN A 209 9.76 -10.13 3.77
C GLN A 209 9.51 -11.31 2.83
N ARG A 210 8.58 -12.23 3.19
CA ARG A 210 8.17 -13.33 2.30
C ARG A 210 7.57 -12.78 1.00
N GLN A 211 6.72 -11.75 1.09
CA GLN A 211 6.10 -11.13 -0.09
C GLN A 211 7.15 -10.46 -0.99
N ARG A 212 8.14 -9.75 -0.41
CA ARG A 212 9.26 -9.18 -1.16
C ARG A 212 10.08 -10.27 -1.87
N ARG A 213 10.46 -11.34 -1.16
CA ARG A 213 11.19 -12.48 -1.75
C ARG A 213 10.42 -13.17 -2.87
N ALA A 214 9.09 -13.13 -2.83
CA ALA A 214 8.22 -13.60 -3.91
C ALA A 214 8.12 -12.60 -5.09
N GLY A 215 8.94 -11.54 -5.11
CA GLY A 215 9.02 -10.56 -6.20
C GLY A 215 7.97 -9.46 -6.16
N ARG A 216 7.22 -9.31 -5.06
CA ARG A 216 6.28 -8.17 -4.91
C ARG A 216 7.04 -6.89 -4.58
N THR A 217 6.56 -5.79 -5.11
CA THR A 217 7.03 -4.45 -4.73
C THR A 217 6.31 -4.01 -3.46
N ILE A 218 7.06 -3.51 -2.47
CA ILE A 218 6.52 -2.98 -1.22
C ILE A 218 6.89 -1.51 -1.12
N ILE A 219 5.89 -0.66 -0.90
CA ILE A 219 6.06 0.77 -0.62
C ILE A 219 5.39 1.01 0.74
N MET A 220 6.20 1.26 1.77
CA MET A 220 5.75 1.33 3.16
C MET A 220 6.10 2.67 3.79
N VAL A 221 5.10 3.41 4.23
CA VAL A 221 5.30 4.55 5.13
C VAL A 221 5.57 4.02 6.53
N THR A 222 6.64 4.49 7.15
CA THR A 222 7.01 4.06 8.50
C THR A 222 7.71 5.18 9.30
N HIS A 223 7.58 5.12 10.62
CA HIS A 223 8.36 5.88 11.59
C HIS A 223 9.44 5.01 12.26
N ASP A 224 9.44 3.71 12.02
CA ASP A 224 10.45 2.78 12.51
C ASP A 224 11.70 2.85 11.63
N LEU A 225 12.67 3.70 12.04
CA LEU A 225 13.95 3.86 11.33
C LEU A 225 14.84 2.62 11.44
N PRO A 226 14.97 1.95 12.60
CA PRO A 226 15.68 0.69 12.71
C PRO A 226 15.15 -0.40 11.77
N GLY A 227 13.84 -0.61 11.74
CA GLY A 227 13.20 -1.58 10.85
C GLY A 227 13.38 -1.20 9.37
N ALA A 228 13.28 0.08 9.01
CA ALA A 228 13.56 0.54 7.65
C ALA A 228 15.01 0.27 7.24
N ARG A 229 15.97 0.52 8.14
CA ARG A 229 17.40 0.25 7.89
C ARG A 229 17.67 -1.24 7.68
N GLN A 230 17.01 -2.09 8.44
CA GLN A 230 17.23 -3.55 8.39
C GLN A 230 16.58 -4.24 7.19
N HIS A 231 15.44 -3.73 6.71
CA HIS A 231 14.57 -4.49 5.82
C HIS A 231 14.33 -3.85 4.47
N ALA A 232 14.41 -2.52 4.35
CA ALA A 232 14.19 -1.84 3.08
C ALA A 232 15.39 -1.96 2.15
N ASP A 233 15.13 -2.03 0.84
CA ASP A 233 16.18 -1.94 -0.19
C ASP A 233 16.58 -0.50 -0.43
N GLN A 234 15.64 0.42 -0.23
CA GLN A 234 15.87 1.86 -0.36
C GLN A 234 14.92 2.65 0.55
N VAL A 235 15.34 3.86 0.86
CA VAL A 235 14.56 4.82 1.65
C VAL A 235 14.31 6.07 0.83
N LEU A 236 13.05 6.52 0.83
CA LEU A 236 12.61 7.81 0.32
C LEU A 236 12.36 8.75 1.49
N LEU A 237 13.12 9.84 1.57
CA LEU A 237 12.90 10.92 2.53
C LEU A 237 12.00 11.99 1.91
N ILE A 238 10.85 12.25 2.53
CA ILE A 238 9.88 13.21 2.04
C ILE A 238 9.46 14.20 3.13
N ASN A 239 9.43 15.48 2.76
CA ASN A 239 8.87 16.57 3.55
C ASN A 239 8.29 17.62 2.60
N ARG A 240 7.05 17.40 2.15
CA ARG A 240 6.36 18.06 1.04
C ARG A 240 7.07 17.95 -0.30
N THR A 241 8.40 17.88 -0.30
CA THR A 241 9.28 17.64 -1.45
C THR A 241 10.10 16.38 -1.21
N VAL A 242 10.76 15.87 -2.23
CA VAL A 242 11.75 14.79 -2.07
C VAL A 242 13.03 15.39 -1.49
N VAL A 243 13.38 14.99 -0.27
CA VAL A 243 14.62 15.40 0.40
C VAL A 243 15.82 14.54 -0.04
N GLY A 244 15.55 13.27 -0.31
CA GLY A 244 16.54 12.32 -0.81
C GLY A 244 15.94 10.94 -1.01
N MET A 245 16.62 10.11 -1.83
CA MET A 245 16.26 8.72 -2.05
C MET A 245 17.53 7.91 -2.30
N GLY A 246 17.63 6.72 -1.71
CA GLY A 246 18.81 5.86 -1.85
C GLY A 246 18.89 4.76 -0.82
N ALA A 247 20.11 4.20 -0.65
CA ALA A 247 20.36 3.13 0.31
C ALA A 247 20.02 3.55 1.75
N PRO A 248 19.47 2.64 2.57
CA PRO A 248 19.04 2.95 3.94
C PRO A 248 20.15 3.56 4.80
N GLU A 249 21.40 3.05 4.70
CA GLU A 249 22.54 3.51 5.48
C GLU A 249 22.87 4.98 5.21
N THR A 250 22.73 5.41 3.95
CA THR A 250 22.99 6.79 3.53
C THR A 250 21.83 7.71 3.92
N MET A 251 20.61 7.30 3.60
CA MET A 251 19.42 8.12 3.82
C MET A 251 19.06 8.27 5.30
N LEU A 252 19.32 7.25 6.12
CA LEU A 252 19.05 7.28 7.57
C LEU A 252 20.27 7.70 8.38
N SER A 253 21.23 8.42 7.77
CA SER A 253 22.34 9.08 8.49
C SER A 253 21.84 10.32 9.24
N ASP A 254 22.52 10.69 10.33
CA ASP A 254 22.15 11.86 11.15
C ASP A 254 22.09 13.14 10.32
N SER A 255 23.02 13.31 9.36
CA SER A 255 23.04 14.48 8.47
C SER A 255 21.81 14.56 7.56
N MET A 256 21.34 13.44 7.02
CA MET A 256 20.14 13.40 6.17
C MET A 256 18.87 13.57 7.00
N LEU A 257 18.80 12.99 8.19
CA LEU A 257 17.68 13.17 9.11
C LEU A 257 17.58 14.63 9.60
N ALA A 258 18.72 15.30 9.85
CA ALA A 258 18.74 16.73 10.17
C ALA A 258 18.20 17.58 8.99
N ARG A 259 18.60 17.29 7.75
CA ARG A 259 18.05 17.96 6.55
C ARG A 259 16.55 17.75 6.40
N LEU A 260 16.07 16.54 6.69
CA LEU A 260 14.64 16.21 6.67
C LEU A 260 13.85 17.08 7.67
N ALA A 261 14.40 17.31 8.86
CA ALA A 261 13.80 18.16 9.88
C ALA A 261 13.77 19.65 9.51
N VAL A 262 14.84 20.19 8.90
CA VAL A 262 14.97 21.59 8.52
C VAL A 262 14.02 21.97 7.37
N GLY A 263 13.71 21.04 6.46
CA GLY A 263 12.75 21.25 5.37
C GLY A 263 11.33 21.62 5.87
N ALA A 264 11.00 21.31 7.14
CA ALA A 264 9.72 21.67 7.76
C ALA A 264 9.58 23.16 8.10
N THR A 265 10.66 23.94 8.07
CA THR A 265 10.68 25.35 8.54
C THR A 265 10.57 26.41 7.43
N ARG A 266 10.38 26.02 6.17
CA ARG A 266 10.07 27.00 5.11
C ARG A 266 8.60 27.42 5.20
N THR A 267 8.34 28.39 6.06
CA THR A 267 7.14 29.23 6.04
C THR A 267 7.01 29.89 4.66
N PRO A 268 5.80 29.98 4.06
CA PRO A 268 5.63 30.70 2.81
C PRO A 268 6.05 32.15 2.98
N ALA A 269 7.09 32.54 2.25
CA ALA A 269 7.45 33.97 2.09
C ALA A 269 6.34 34.65 1.28
N GLY A 270 5.64 35.61 1.87
CA GLY A 270 4.74 36.47 1.11
C GLY A 270 3.62 37.14 1.88
N GLU A 271 3.91 37.78 3.01
CA GLU A 271 3.13 38.95 3.38
C GLU A 271 3.96 40.18 3.05
N THR A 272 3.76 40.68 1.84
CA THR A 272 4.19 42.04 1.50
C THR A 272 3.26 42.98 2.25
N SER A 273 3.77 43.59 3.33
CA SER A 273 3.22 44.76 3.98
C SER A 273 3.02 45.86 2.93
N VAL A 274 1.78 46.15 2.59
CA VAL A 274 1.43 47.42 1.98
C VAL A 274 1.07 48.38 3.11
N ALA A 275 2.06 49.15 3.52
CA ALA A 275 1.85 50.37 4.28
C ALA A 275 1.61 51.52 3.27
N ALA A 276 0.47 52.18 3.35
CA ALA A 276 0.23 53.57 3.20
C ALA A 276 -1.28 53.86 3.30
#